data_61f0dced1f14b64b23178bc193dde359
#
_entry.id   61f0dced1f14b64b23178bc193dde359
#
_cell.length_a   1.000
_cell.length_b   1.000
_cell.length_c   1.000
_cell.angle_alpha   90.00
_cell.angle_beta   90.00
_cell.angle_gamma   90.00
#
_symmetry.space_group_name_H-M   'P 1'
#
loop_
_entity.id
_entity.type
_entity.pdbx_description
1 polymer ?
#
loop_
_entity_poly.entity_id
_entity_poly.type
_entity_poly.pdbx_seq_one_letter_code
_entity_poly.pdbx_strand_id
1 'polypeptide(L)'
;MLLFVQFDRLLWGKHIGEDGPAARLARVLDDFPTVELVLIRWAIGPIRNMEEVRGELPELGDRIKHLSHRPIRSDVFHEREITGTLRRLKQIYWAAVVHERLAGGYIRTAQNSGAPLVLCRRAFDDEAADRLRVALERVVSTEAFVSADHGFFKAKETACAS
;
A
#
# COMPACT_ATOMS: atom_id res chain seq x y z
N MET A 1 8.66 -2.06 -2.24
CA MET A 1 7.57 -1.10 -2.43
C MET A 1 6.48 -1.29 -1.38
N LEU A 2 5.84 -0.20 -0.91
CA LEU A 2 4.72 -0.28 0.04
C LEU A 2 3.37 0.07 -0.62
N LEU A 3 2.34 -0.70 -0.31
CA LEU A 3 0.96 -0.40 -0.65
C LEU A 3 0.16 -0.09 0.61
N PHE A 4 -0.24 1.16 0.76
CA PHE A 4 -1.13 1.59 1.84
C PHE A 4 -2.59 1.28 1.47
N VAL A 5 -3.28 0.53 2.31
CA VAL A 5 -4.68 0.15 2.08
C VAL A 5 -5.51 0.49 3.29
N GLN A 6 -6.60 1.21 3.06
CA GLN A 6 -7.56 1.50 4.10
C GLN A 6 -8.41 0.26 4.41
N PHE A 7 -8.23 -0.30 5.62
CA PHE A 7 -8.82 -1.57 6.02
C PHE A 7 -10.34 -1.49 6.25
N ASP A 8 -10.78 -0.60 7.14
CA ASP A 8 -12.15 -0.63 7.71
C ASP A 8 -13.30 -0.46 6.70
N ARG A 9 -13.04 0.18 5.55
CA ARG A 9 -14.07 0.48 4.56
C ARG A 9 -13.92 -0.26 3.25
N LEU A 10 -12.72 -0.69 2.93
CA LEU A 10 -12.43 -1.27 1.63
C LEU A 10 -12.34 -2.79 1.66
N LEU A 11 -11.79 -3.35 2.73
CA LEU A 11 -11.53 -4.77 2.85
C LEU A 11 -12.47 -5.47 3.82
N TRP A 12 -13.01 -4.73 4.81
CA TRP A 12 -13.90 -5.28 5.81
C TRP A 12 -15.36 -5.08 5.41
N GLY A 13 -16.16 -6.12 5.46
CA GLY A 13 -17.60 -6.08 5.21
C GLY A 13 -18.19 -7.46 5.02
N LYS A 14 -19.49 -7.51 4.75
CA LYS A 14 -20.29 -8.74 4.67
C LYS A 14 -19.92 -9.72 3.55
N HIS A 15 -18.89 -9.43 2.78
CA HIS A 15 -18.41 -10.27 1.67
C HIS A 15 -17.06 -10.90 2.01
N ILE A 16 -17.03 -11.69 3.09
CA ILE A 16 -15.91 -12.57 3.41
C ILE A 16 -16.09 -13.82 2.55
N GLY A 17 -15.10 -14.13 1.70
CA GLY A 17 -15.15 -15.31 0.82
C GLY A 17 -14.29 -15.10 -0.43
N GLU A 18 -14.23 -16.13 -1.28
CA GLU A 18 -13.37 -16.17 -2.48
C GLU A 18 -13.54 -14.97 -3.44
N ASP A 19 -14.70 -14.32 -3.43
CA ASP A 19 -15.00 -13.12 -4.23
C ASP A 19 -15.03 -11.83 -3.40
N GLY A 20 -14.59 -11.88 -2.16
CA GLY A 20 -14.53 -10.70 -1.28
C GLY A 20 -13.48 -9.67 -1.70
N PRO A 21 -13.56 -8.43 -1.17
CA PRO A 21 -12.58 -7.38 -1.45
C PRO A 21 -11.15 -7.76 -1.10
N ALA A 22 -10.93 -8.50 -0.02
CA ALA A 22 -9.62 -8.96 0.42
C ALA A 22 -9.05 -10.03 -0.55
N ALA A 23 -9.85 -11.01 -0.96
CA ALA A 23 -9.47 -12.02 -1.93
C ALA A 23 -9.14 -11.39 -3.31
N ARG A 24 -9.91 -10.39 -3.70
CA ARG A 24 -9.66 -9.62 -4.94
C ARG A 24 -8.33 -8.88 -4.86
N LEU A 25 -8.03 -8.23 -3.74
CA LEU A 25 -6.75 -7.58 -3.53
C LEU A 25 -5.60 -8.61 -3.53
N ALA A 26 -5.78 -9.76 -2.89
CA ALA A 26 -4.79 -10.83 -2.89
C ALA A 26 -4.44 -11.28 -4.33
N ARG A 27 -5.45 -11.51 -5.18
CA ARG A 27 -5.24 -11.85 -6.60
C ARG A 27 -4.46 -10.78 -7.38
N VAL A 28 -4.68 -9.50 -7.10
CA VAL A 28 -3.85 -8.44 -7.70
C VAL A 28 -2.41 -8.55 -7.22
N LEU A 29 -2.21 -8.79 -5.93
CA LEU A 29 -0.86 -8.84 -5.34
C LEU A 29 -0.07 -10.10 -5.73
N ASP A 30 -0.72 -11.15 -6.21
CA ASP A 30 -0.03 -12.34 -6.73
C ASP A 30 0.85 -12.01 -7.93
N ASP A 31 0.46 -11.01 -8.74
CA ASP A 31 1.25 -10.49 -9.85
C ASP A 31 2.43 -9.59 -9.38
N PHE A 32 2.43 -9.17 -8.11
CA PHE A 32 3.39 -8.22 -7.53
C PHE A 32 4.00 -8.75 -6.21
N PRO A 33 4.85 -9.78 -6.26
CA PRO A 33 5.36 -10.46 -5.06
C PRO A 33 6.20 -9.60 -4.11
N THR A 34 6.77 -8.51 -4.59
CA THR A 34 7.61 -7.59 -3.79
C THR A 34 6.82 -6.50 -3.08
N VAL A 35 5.51 -6.42 -3.31
CA VAL A 35 4.66 -5.42 -2.68
C VAL A 35 4.27 -5.86 -1.27
N GLU A 36 4.57 -5.03 -0.29
CA GLU A 36 4.21 -5.21 1.12
C GLU A 36 3.03 -4.31 1.49
N LEU A 37 2.07 -4.86 2.25
CA LEU A 37 0.89 -4.12 2.68
C LEU A 37 1.12 -3.37 3.98
N VAL A 38 0.67 -2.12 3.99
CA VAL A 38 0.48 -1.30 5.18
C VAL A 38 -1.02 -1.05 5.33
N LEU A 39 -1.64 -1.70 6.30
CA LEU A 39 -3.07 -1.49 6.56
C LEU A 39 -3.29 -0.26 7.43
N ILE A 40 -4.19 0.59 6.98
CA ILE A 40 -4.57 1.82 7.67
C ILE A 40 -5.97 1.68 8.21
N ARG A 41 -6.13 1.92 9.52
CA ARG A 41 -7.41 1.91 10.21
C ARG A 41 -7.95 3.33 10.33
N TRP A 42 -9.22 3.50 10.02
CA TRP A 42 -9.92 4.76 10.26
C TRP A 42 -10.53 4.83 11.67
N ALA A 43 -11.08 3.73 12.16
CA ALA A 43 -11.77 3.69 13.43
C ALA A 43 -11.04 2.81 14.46
N ILE A 44 -11.30 3.06 15.73
CA ILE A 44 -10.94 2.14 16.82
C ILE A 44 -11.94 0.99 16.73
N GLY A 45 -11.58 -0.05 15.96
CA GLY A 45 -12.35 -1.29 15.89
C GLY A 45 -11.91 -2.29 16.96
N PRO A 46 -12.55 -3.47 17.02
CA PRO A 46 -12.19 -4.55 17.94
C PRO A 46 -10.77 -5.09 17.66
N ILE A 47 -10.28 -4.97 16.44
CA ILE A 47 -8.96 -5.46 16.03
C ILE A 47 -7.86 -4.60 16.67
N ARG A 48 -7.01 -5.24 17.47
CA ARG A 48 -6.00 -4.57 18.30
C ARG A 48 -4.58 -4.78 17.81
N ASN A 49 -4.32 -5.90 17.15
CA ASN A 49 -2.97 -6.32 16.77
C ASN A 49 -2.93 -6.95 15.36
N MET A 50 -1.73 -7.25 14.90
CA MET A 50 -1.47 -7.81 13.57
C MET A 50 -2.01 -9.23 13.40
N GLU A 51 -1.99 -10.03 14.45
CA GLU A 51 -2.46 -11.42 14.42
C GLU A 51 -3.98 -11.48 14.21
N GLU A 52 -4.72 -10.64 14.92
CA GLU A 52 -6.16 -10.49 14.71
C GLU A 52 -6.49 -10.06 13.28
N VAL A 53 -5.72 -9.10 12.73
CA VAL A 53 -5.93 -8.66 11.33
C VAL A 53 -5.67 -9.79 10.34
N ARG A 54 -4.62 -10.56 10.52
CA ARG A 54 -4.32 -11.71 9.65
C ARG A 54 -5.37 -12.81 9.76
N GLY A 55 -5.93 -12.99 10.96
CA GLY A 55 -7.06 -13.91 11.17
C GLY A 55 -8.33 -13.47 10.43
N GLU A 56 -8.59 -12.18 10.35
CA GLU A 56 -9.75 -11.62 9.64
C GLU A 56 -9.54 -11.52 8.11
N LEU A 57 -8.28 -11.48 7.66
CA LEU A 57 -7.90 -11.37 6.24
C LEU A 57 -6.89 -12.46 5.86
N PRO A 58 -7.26 -13.74 5.97
CA PRO A 58 -6.33 -14.84 5.71
C PRO A 58 -5.81 -14.85 4.26
N GLU A 59 -6.57 -14.33 3.31
CA GLU A 59 -6.18 -14.24 1.91
C GLU A 59 -4.98 -13.32 1.67
N LEU A 60 -4.81 -12.32 2.53
CA LEU A 60 -3.67 -11.41 2.47
C LEU A 60 -2.49 -11.87 3.31
N GLY A 61 -2.74 -12.67 4.34
CA GLY A 61 -1.77 -13.40 5.14
C GLY A 61 -0.48 -12.64 5.42
N ASP A 62 0.64 -13.22 4.99
CA ASP A 62 1.98 -12.66 5.21
C ASP A 62 2.32 -11.42 4.40
N ARG A 63 1.48 -11.03 3.45
CA ARG A 63 1.61 -9.76 2.72
C ARG A 63 1.40 -8.56 3.63
N ILE A 64 0.63 -8.72 4.71
CA ILE A 64 0.41 -7.67 5.70
C ILE A 64 1.65 -7.56 6.58
N LYS A 65 2.50 -6.58 6.33
CA LYS A 65 3.74 -6.34 7.08
C LYS A 65 3.58 -5.29 8.16
N HIS A 66 2.68 -4.32 7.95
CA HIS A 66 2.53 -3.18 8.85
C HIS A 66 1.07 -2.86 9.07
N LEU A 67 0.76 -2.47 10.30
CA LEU A 67 -0.53 -1.96 10.71
C LEU A 67 -0.33 -0.55 11.28
N SER A 68 -1.14 0.40 10.84
CA SER A 68 -1.17 1.73 11.43
C SER A 68 -1.54 1.64 12.92
N HIS A 69 -0.70 2.23 13.77
CA HIS A 69 -0.87 2.13 15.22
C HIS A 69 -2.02 2.98 15.75
N ARG A 70 -2.45 3.99 15.00
CA ARG A 70 -3.48 4.92 15.44
C ARG A 70 -4.58 5.04 14.40
N PRO A 71 -5.83 5.05 14.84
CA PRO A 71 -6.93 5.39 13.94
C PRO A 71 -6.74 6.82 13.45
N ILE A 72 -6.83 7.00 12.15
CA ILE A 72 -6.63 8.28 11.50
C ILE A 72 -7.96 9.03 11.53
N ARG A 73 -8.00 10.15 12.25
CA ARG A 73 -9.22 10.96 12.43
C ARG A 73 -9.21 12.29 11.66
N SER A 74 -8.09 12.64 11.02
CA SER A 74 -7.97 13.89 10.27
C SER A 74 -6.96 13.79 9.13
N ASP A 75 -7.10 14.63 8.12
CA ASP A 75 -6.23 14.66 6.93
C ASP A 75 -4.75 14.90 7.25
N VAL A 76 -4.48 15.65 8.31
CA VAL A 76 -3.09 15.94 8.74
C VAL A 76 -2.37 14.68 9.25
N PHE A 77 -3.11 13.74 9.83
CA PHE A 77 -2.52 12.49 10.31
C PHE A 77 -2.13 11.55 9.17
N HIS A 78 -2.86 11.54 8.07
CA HIS A 78 -2.55 10.70 6.91
C HIS A 78 -1.15 10.99 6.36
N GLU A 79 -0.82 12.26 6.16
CA GLU A 79 0.49 12.65 5.66
C GLU A 79 1.62 12.22 6.60
N ARG A 80 1.47 12.47 7.89
CA ARG A 80 2.47 12.09 8.91
C ARG A 80 2.62 10.57 9.04
N GLU A 81 1.54 9.83 8.95
CA GLU A 81 1.57 8.36 9.00
C GLU A 81 2.29 7.78 7.79
N ILE A 82 1.97 8.25 6.58
CA ILE A 82 2.63 7.80 5.36
C ILE A 82 4.12 8.13 5.42
N THR A 83 4.47 9.41 5.62
CA THR A 83 5.87 9.85 5.61
C THR A 83 6.68 9.23 6.74
N GLY A 84 6.09 9.06 7.93
CA GLY A 84 6.71 8.39 9.06
C GLY A 84 6.97 6.92 8.78
N THR A 85 6.02 6.22 8.17
CA THR A 85 6.16 4.82 7.79
C THR A 85 7.23 4.64 6.71
N LEU A 86 7.21 5.46 5.66
CA LEU A 86 8.21 5.43 4.58
C LEU A 86 9.63 5.63 5.13
N ARG A 87 9.82 6.62 6.00
CA ARG A 87 11.12 6.88 6.64
C ARG A 87 11.59 5.71 7.50
N ARG A 88 10.72 5.17 8.35
CA ARG A 88 11.04 4.04 9.23
C ARG A 88 11.45 2.80 8.44
N LEU A 89 10.78 2.53 7.32
CA LEU A 89 11.02 1.36 6.49
C LEU A 89 12.04 1.62 5.38
N LYS A 90 12.59 2.83 5.31
CA LYS A 90 13.55 3.27 4.28
C LYS A 90 13.03 3.01 2.86
N GLN A 91 11.73 3.24 2.66
CA GLN A 91 11.05 3.08 1.37
C GLN A 91 10.72 4.45 0.79
N ILE A 92 10.87 4.59 -0.52
CA ILE A 92 10.51 5.78 -1.28
C ILE A 92 9.37 5.52 -2.27
N TYR A 93 9.22 4.26 -2.69
CA TYR A 93 8.19 3.85 -3.63
C TYR A 93 6.96 3.35 -2.89
N TRP A 94 5.83 3.95 -3.18
CA TRP A 94 4.57 3.59 -2.56
C TRP A 94 3.37 3.88 -3.45
N ALA A 95 2.25 3.23 -3.15
CA ALA A 95 0.94 3.49 -3.71
C ALA A 95 -0.10 3.45 -2.58
N ALA A 96 -1.31 3.92 -2.83
CA ALA A 96 -2.39 3.79 -1.86
C ALA A 96 -3.73 3.45 -2.50
N VAL A 97 -4.54 2.67 -1.76
CA VAL A 97 -5.94 2.38 -2.04
C VAL A 97 -6.76 2.91 -0.89
N VAL A 98 -7.58 3.91 -1.14
CA VAL A 98 -8.34 4.62 -0.10
C VAL A 98 -9.78 4.90 -0.54
N HIS A 99 -10.67 5.02 0.44
CA HIS A 99 -12.03 5.44 0.17
C HIS A 99 -12.07 6.94 -0.16
N GLU A 100 -12.81 7.34 -1.21
CA GLU A 100 -12.84 8.71 -1.73
C GLU A 100 -13.14 9.79 -0.67
N ARG A 101 -14.02 9.48 0.30
CA ARG A 101 -14.38 10.41 1.40
C ARG A 101 -13.24 10.72 2.35
N LEU A 102 -12.18 9.92 2.33
CA LEU A 102 -11.05 10.02 3.25
C LEU A 102 -9.73 10.28 2.50
N ALA A 103 -9.84 10.60 1.23
CA ALA A 103 -8.69 10.73 0.35
C ALA A 103 -7.90 12.03 0.51
N GLY A 104 -8.43 13.08 1.16
CA GLY A 104 -7.86 14.42 1.16
C GLY A 104 -6.37 14.48 1.52
N GLY A 105 -5.98 13.88 2.64
CA GLY A 105 -4.56 13.84 3.07
C GLY A 105 -3.69 12.99 2.15
N TYR A 106 -4.24 11.88 1.61
CA TYR A 106 -3.53 11.01 0.66
C TYR A 106 -3.30 11.70 -0.68
N ILE A 107 -4.29 12.43 -1.18
CA ILE A 107 -4.19 13.17 -2.46
C ILE A 107 -3.00 14.13 -2.40
N ARG A 108 -2.89 14.92 -1.35
CA ARG A 108 -1.80 15.87 -1.18
C ARG A 108 -0.43 15.19 -1.13
N THR A 109 -0.30 14.14 -0.32
CA THR A 109 0.96 13.40 -0.20
C THR A 109 1.32 12.70 -1.50
N ALA A 110 0.35 12.11 -2.20
CA ALA A 110 0.54 11.46 -3.48
C ALA A 110 0.97 12.46 -4.58
N GLN A 111 0.33 13.63 -4.64
CA GLN A 111 0.71 14.69 -5.57
C GLN A 111 2.16 15.16 -5.36
N ASN A 112 2.58 15.33 -4.12
CA ASN A 112 3.93 15.77 -3.77
C ASN A 112 5.01 14.73 -4.08
N SER A 113 4.68 13.44 -4.05
CA SER A 113 5.63 12.35 -4.27
C SER A 113 5.51 11.68 -5.63
N GLY A 114 4.48 12.02 -6.43
CA GLY A 114 4.18 11.32 -7.68
C GLY A 114 3.66 9.89 -7.51
N ALA A 115 3.30 9.49 -6.28
CA ALA A 115 2.79 8.16 -6.00
C ALA A 115 1.36 7.97 -6.52
N PRO A 116 1.02 6.81 -7.09
CA PRO A 116 -0.33 6.55 -7.57
C PRO A 116 -1.32 6.35 -6.42
N LEU A 117 -2.52 6.86 -6.64
CA LEU A 117 -3.63 6.78 -5.71
C LEU A 117 -4.85 6.17 -6.38
N VAL A 118 -5.33 5.05 -5.86
CA VAL A 118 -6.58 4.40 -6.29
C VAL A 118 -7.69 4.78 -5.32
N LEU A 119 -8.70 5.50 -5.83
CA LEU A 119 -9.86 5.92 -5.04
C LEU A 119 -11.00 4.92 -5.22
N CYS A 120 -11.57 4.46 -4.12
CA CYS A 120 -12.74 3.59 -4.11
C CYS A 120 -13.95 4.34 -3.54
N ARG A 121 -15.10 4.21 -4.20
CA ARG A 121 -16.37 4.79 -3.71
C ARG A 121 -17.04 3.93 -2.66
N ARG A 122 -16.82 2.64 -2.73
CA ARG A 122 -17.40 1.62 -1.83
C ARG A 122 -16.28 0.69 -1.35
N ALA A 123 -16.51 -0.62 -1.40
CA ALA A 123 -15.48 -1.62 -1.19
C ALA A 123 -14.47 -1.65 -2.36
N PHE A 124 -13.39 -2.40 -2.18
CA PHE A 124 -12.44 -2.67 -3.25
C PHE A 124 -13.08 -3.65 -4.27
N ASP A 125 -13.45 -3.11 -5.42
CA ASP A 125 -14.15 -3.79 -6.51
C ASP A 125 -13.20 -4.11 -7.69
N ASP A 126 -13.74 -4.70 -8.76
CA ASP A 126 -12.95 -5.10 -9.93
C ASP A 126 -12.37 -3.90 -10.67
N GLU A 127 -13.12 -2.79 -10.77
CA GLU A 127 -12.61 -1.56 -11.36
C GLU A 127 -11.42 -1.00 -10.57
N ALA A 128 -11.50 -1.04 -9.24
CA ALA A 128 -10.40 -0.63 -8.37
C ALA A 128 -9.20 -1.58 -8.50
N ALA A 129 -9.44 -2.89 -8.69
CA ALA A 129 -8.40 -3.88 -8.91
C ALA A 129 -7.63 -3.61 -10.21
N ASP A 130 -8.32 -3.33 -11.30
CA ASP A 130 -7.69 -3.03 -12.58
C ASP A 130 -6.87 -1.73 -12.52
N ARG A 131 -7.41 -0.69 -11.91
CA ARG A 131 -6.66 0.56 -11.67
C ARG A 131 -5.44 0.34 -10.80
N LEU A 132 -5.53 -0.55 -9.81
CA LEU A 132 -4.39 -0.87 -8.94
C LEU A 132 -3.31 -1.61 -9.71
N ARG A 133 -3.64 -2.59 -10.58
CA ARG A 133 -2.65 -3.27 -11.43
C ARG A 133 -1.84 -2.26 -12.25
N VAL A 134 -2.51 -1.38 -12.98
CA VAL A 134 -1.85 -0.33 -13.77
C VAL A 134 -0.96 0.56 -12.89
N ALA A 135 -1.43 0.93 -11.70
CA ALA A 135 -0.67 1.75 -10.77
C ALA A 135 0.59 1.03 -10.26
N LEU A 136 0.48 -0.24 -9.90
CA LEU A 136 1.61 -1.05 -9.40
C LEU A 136 2.63 -1.33 -10.50
N GLU A 137 2.22 -1.69 -11.70
CA GLU A 137 3.10 -1.88 -12.86
C GLU A 137 3.99 -0.66 -13.09
N ARG A 138 3.39 0.54 -13.06
CA ARG A 138 4.12 1.79 -13.22
C ARG A 138 5.17 2.00 -12.13
N VAL A 139 4.84 1.76 -10.87
CA VAL A 139 5.77 2.00 -9.75
C VAL A 139 6.87 0.94 -9.72
N VAL A 140 6.52 -0.33 -9.90
CA VAL A 140 7.50 -1.43 -9.90
C VAL A 140 8.50 -1.27 -11.06
N SER A 141 8.02 -0.87 -12.25
CA SER A 141 8.91 -0.58 -13.38
C SER A 141 9.87 0.58 -13.09
N THR A 142 9.41 1.62 -12.40
CA THR A 142 10.24 2.76 -11.98
C THR A 142 11.26 2.34 -10.92
N GLU A 143 10.87 1.55 -9.93
CA GLU A 143 11.76 1.01 -8.89
C GLU A 143 12.86 0.14 -9.50
N ALA A 144 12.51 -0.74 -10.42
CA ALA A 144 13.47 -1.60 -11.12
C ALA A 144 14.48 -0.79 -11.94
N PHE A 145 14.03 0.24 -12.65
CA PHE A 145 14.90 1.10 -13.44
C PHE A 145 15.92 1.85 -12.57
N VAL A 146 15.48 2.48 -11.49
CA VAL A 146 16.35 3.24 -10.57
C VAL A 146 17.32 2.31 -9.85
N SER A 147 16.90 1.11 -9.48
CA SER A 147 17.77 0.12 -8.83
C SER A 147 18.87 -0.39 -9.78
N ALA A 148 18.55 -0.57 -11.07
CA ALA A 148 19.53 -0.96 -12.09
C ALA A 148 20.57 0.15 -12.32
N ASP A 149 20.15 1.40 -12.36
CA ASP A 149 21.02 2.56 -12.56
C ASP A 149 22.02 2.74 -11.40
N HIS A 150 21.56 2.59 -10.16
CA HIS A 150 22.41 2.59 -8.97
C HIS A 150 23.44 1.44 -8.96
N GLY A 151 23.07 0.27 -9.48
CA GLY A 151 24.00 -0.86 -9.66
C GLY A 151 25.12 -0.56 -10.67
N PHE A 152 24.80 0.15 -11.71
CA PHE A 152 25.76 0.53 -12.75
C PHE A 152 26.80 1.56 -12.25
N PHE A 153 26.39 2.51 -11.43
CA PHE A 153 27.30 3.48 -10.80
C PHE A 153 28.27 2.83 -9.82
N LYS A 154 27.81 1.92 -8.98
CA LYS A 154 28.69 1.16 -8.05
C LYS A 154 29.70 0.30 -8.78
N ALA A 155 29.34 -0.34 -9.88
CA ALA A 155 30.26 -1.14 -10.67
C ALA A 155 31.37 -0.29 -11.34
N LYS A 156 31.07 0.95 -11.72
CA LYS A 156 32.07 1.88 -12.27
C LYS A 156 33.07 2.38 -11.23
N GLU A 157 32.63 2.67 -10.01
CA GLU A 157 33.53 3.11 -8.93
C GLU A 157 34.55 2.02 -8.55
N THR A 158 34.15 0.75 -8.55
CA THR A 158 35.07 -0.37 -8.27
C THR A 158 36.05 -0.64 -9.42
N ALA A 159 35.68 -0.36 -10.66
CA ALA A 159 36.54 -0.54 -11.81
C ALA A 159 37.61 0.57 -12.01
N CYS A 160 37.40 1.74 -11.41
CA CYS A 160 38.38 2.84 -11.43
C CYS A 160 39.37 2.81 -10.24
N ALA A 161 39.21 1.89 -9.32
CA ALA A 161 40.08 1.75 -8.14
C ALA A 161 41.11 0.60 -8.26
N SER A 162 41.22 -0.01 -9.44
CA SER A 162 42.21 -1.04 -9.79
C SER A 162 43.23 -0.48 -10.77
#